data_337ef973895296009be20b58571c6415
#
_entry.id   337ef973895296009be20b58571c6415
#
_cell.length_a   1.000
_cell.length_b   1.000
_cell.length_c   1.000
_cell.angle_alpha   90.00
_cell.angle_beta   90.00
_cell.angle_gamma   90.00
#
_symmetry.space_group_name_H-M   'P 1'
#
loop_
_entity.id
_entity.type
_entity.pdbx_description
1 polymer ?
#
loop_
_entity_poly.entity_id
_entity_poly.type
_entity_poly.pdbx_seq_one_letter_code
_entity_poly.pdbx_strand_id
1 'polypeptide(L)' 'LSKNYRRSIFTIKKIKKEEIFNKKNIKRIRPGYGISARYFENILGEVCKKPIDAYEPLTKKFWKR' A
#
# COMPACT_ATOMS: atom_id res chain seq x y z
N LEU A 1 13.11 -16.50 -3.84
CA LEU A 1 13.75 -16.03 -5.04
C LEU A 1 12.96 -14.94 -5.70
N SER A 2 11.86 -15.34 -6.33
CA SER A 2 11.06 -14.37 -7.04
C SER A 2 10.45 -13.33 -6.12
N LYS A 3 10.36 -13.60 -4.84
CA LYS A 3 9.84 -12.64 -3.90
C LYS A 3 10.62 -11.34 -3.91
N ASN A 4 11.92 -11.43 -4.06
CA ASN A 4 12.77 -10.25 -4.01
C ASN A 4 12.64 -9.36 -5.22
N TYR A 5 12.02 -9.88 -6.27
CA TYR A 5 11.83 -9.13 -7.49
C TYR A 5 10.39 -8.66 -7.66
N ARG A 6 9.52 -9.06 -6.76
CA ARG A 6 8.14 -8.63 -6.82
C ARG A 6 8.03 -7.22 -6.28
N ARG A 7 7.09 -6.49 -6.83
CA ARG A 7 6.77 -5.19 -6.28
C ARG A 7 5.65 -5.35 -5.28
N SER A 8 5.63 -4.46 -4.32
CA SER A 8 4.53 -4.38 -3.40
C SER A 8 4.11 -2.93 -3.28
N ILE A 9 3.07 -2.68 -2.51
CA ILE A 9 2.52 -1.34 -2.39
C ILE A 9 3.07 -0.71 -1.13
N PHE A 10 3.69 0.45 -1.27
CA PHE A 10 4.22 1.21 -0.15
C PHE A 10 3.56 2.58 -0.11
N THR A 11 3.43 3.12 1.08
CA THR A 11 3.03 4.51 1.21
C THR A 11 4.22 5.38 0.85
N ILE A 12 3.93 6.53 0.24
CA ILE A 12 4.98 7.51 -0.03
C ILE A 12 4.75 8.80 0.72
N LYS A 13 3.71 8.84 1.54
CA LYS A 13 3.48 9.91 2.49
C LYS A 13 2.56 9.37 3.58
N LYS A 14 2.52 10.09 4.68
CA LYS A 14 1.69 9.70 5.81
C LYS A 14 0.22 9.68 5.41
N ILE A 15 -0.48 8.63 5.79
CA ILE A 15 -1.89 8.46 5.47
C ILE A 15 -2.66 8.37 6.77
N LYS A 16 -3.70 9.19 6.89
CA LYS A 16 -4.52 9.18 8.08
C LYS A 16 -5.63 8.14 7.98
N LYS A 17 -6.16 7.76 9.13
CA LYS A 17 -7.30 6.87 9.17
C LYS A 17 -8.44 7.46 8.33
N GLU A 18 -9.06 6.61 7.54
CA GLU A 18 -10.18 6.99 6.66
C GLU A 18 -9.78 7.87 5.49
N GLU A 19 -8.50 8.05 5.29
CA GLU A 19 -8.03 8.74 4.11
C GLU A 19 -8.09 7.78 2.92
N ILE A 20 -8.37 8.32 1.73
CA ILE A 20 -8.51 7.51 0.51
C ILE A 20 -7.14 7.21 -0.07
N PHE A 21 -6.91 5.95 -0.45
CA PHE A 21 -5.69 5.58 -1.16
C PHE A 21 -5.75 6.12 -2.59
N ASN A 22 -4.68 6.74 -3.04
CA ASN A 22 -4.60 7.25 -4.40
C ASN A 22 -3.15 7.20 -4.88
N LYS A 23 -2.94 7.57 -6.14
CA LYS A 23 -1.61 7.50 -6.74
C LYS A 23 -0.62 8.49 -6.13
N LYS A 24 -1.09 9.42 -5.33
CA LYS A 24 -0.24 10.40 -4.70
C LYS A 24 0.26 9.96 -3.34
N ASN A 25 -0.36 8.95 -2.74
CA ASN A 25 0.06 8.52 -1.41
C ASN A 25 0.52 7.07 -1.34
N ILE A 26 0.34 6.29 -2.41
CA ILE A 26 0.87 4.94 -2.47
C ILE A 26 1.58 4.71 -3.79
N LYS A 27 2.49 3.73 -3.82
CA LYS A 27 3.26 3.46 -5.00
C LYS A 27 3.70 2.01 -5.01
N ARG A 28 3.95 1.47 -6.19
CA ARG A 28 4.48 0.12 -6.36
C ARG A 28 5.99 0.19 -6.28
N ILE A 29 6.55 -0.48 -5.29
CA ILE A 29 7.99 -0.42 -5.02
C ILE A 29 8.51 -1.82 -4.74
N ARG A 30 9.75 -2.07 -5.08
CA ARG A 30 10.47 -3.27 -4.69
C ARG A 30 11.24 -2.95 -3.41
N PRO A 31 11.52 -3.95 -2.59
CA PRO A 31 11.13 -5.37 -2.70
C PRO A 31 9.68 -5.61 -2.32
N GLY A 32 9.22 -6.83 -2.53
CA GLY A 32 7.84 -7.18 -2.30
C GLY A 32 7.53 -7.57 -0.86
N TYR A 33 7.30 -6.60 -0.04
CA TYR A 33 6.80 -6.80 1.32
C TYR A 33 5.34 -6.38 1.36
N GLY A 34 4.54 -7.10 2.12
CA GLY A 34 3.13 -6.74 2.26
C GLY A 34 2.31 -7.10 1.03
N ILE A 35 1.33 -6.26 0.72
CA ILE A 35 0.38 -6.55 -0.36
C ILE A 35 1.06 -6.46 -1.71
N SER A 36 0.80 -7.46 -2.56
CA SER A 36 1.35 -7.49 -3.89
C SER A 36 0.89 -6.29 -4.72
N ALA A 37 1.78 -5.79 -5.57
CA ALA A 37 1.45 -4.66 -6.43
C ALA A 37 0.32 -4.95 -7.41
N ARG A 38 0.00 -6.24 -7.62
CA ARG A 38 -1.10 -6.60 -8.50
C ARG A 38 -2.44 -6.08 -8.00
N TYR A 39 -2.53 -5.75 -6.72
CA TYR A 39 -3.75 -5.21 -6.14
C TYR A 39 -3.78 -3.71 -6.11
N PHE A 40 -2.81 -3.06 -6.73
CA PHE A 40 -2.69 -1.61 -6.67
C PHE A 40 -3.99 -0.91 -7.08
N GLU A 41 -4.54 -1.30 -8.22
CA GLU A 41 -5.75 -0.65 -8.69
C GLU A 41 -6.98 -1.01 -7.87
N ASN A 42 -6.96 -2.18 -7.24
CA ASN A 42 -8.05 -2.54 -6.34
C ASN A 42 -8.07 -1.68 -5.09
N ILE A 43 -6.90 -1.22 -4.68
CA ILE A 43 -6.78 -0.42 -3.46
C ILE A 43 -7.09 1.05 -3.72
N LEU A 44 -6.83 1.53 -4.93
CA LEU A 44 -7.13 2.92 -5.26
C LEU A 44 -8.60 3.19 -5.03
N GLY A 45 -8.89 4.26 -4.28
CA GLY A 45 -10.25 4.61 -3.96
C GLY A 45 -10.78 3.98 -2.70
N GLU A 46 -10.03 3.01 -2.13
CA GLU A 46 -10.43 2.40 -0.87
C GLU A 46 -9.99 3.25 0.30
N VAL A 47 -10.60 2.99 1.44
CA VAL A 47 -10.37 3.78 2.64
C VAL A 47 -9.31 3.11 3.50
N CYS A 48 -8.37 3.90 3.99
CA CYS A 48 -7.36 3.42 4.92
C CYS A 48 -8.00 3.16 6.29
N LYS A 49 -7.75 1.97 6.83
CA LYS A 49 -8.39 1.58 8.09
C LYS A 49 -7.65 2.09 9.33
N LYS A 50 -6.36 2.34 9.20
CA LYS A 50 -5.53 2.78 10.30
C LYS A 50 -4.49 3.77 9.80
N PRO A 51 -4.01 4.68 10.66
CA PRO A 51 -2.96 5.60 10.24
C PRO A 51 -1.70 4.85 9.82
N ILE A 52 -1.05 5.30 8.78
CA ILE A 52 0.18 4.69 8.29
C ILE A 52 1.23 5.78 8.09
N ASP A 53 2.47 5.49 8.49
CA ASP A 53 3.58 6.42 8.25
C ASP A 53 4.02 6.33 6.80
N ALA A 54 4.81 7.31 6.38
CA ALA A 54 5.36 7.31 5.04
C ALA A 54 6.36 6.15 4.89
N TYR A 55 6.45 5.64 3.65
CA TYR A 55 7.43 4.61 3.29
C TYR A 55 7.25 3.31 4.06
N GLU A 56 6.01 2.97 4.36
CA GLU A 56 5.67 1.72 5.01
C GLU A 56 5.05 0.76 4.01
N PRO A 57 5.35 -0.53 4.10
CA PRO A 57 4.67 -1.50 3.23
C PRO A 57 3.21 -1.60 3.65
N LEU A 58 2.34 -1.60 2.66
CA LEU A 58 0.91 -1.72 2.91
C LEU A 58 0.58 -3.18 3.20
N THR A 59 -0.21 -3.42 4.24
CA THR A 59 -0.64 -4.77 4.59
C THR A 59 -2.15 -4.80 4.71
N LYS A 60 -2.70 -6.01 4.87
CA LYS A 60 -4.14 -6.17 4.91
C LYS A 60 -4.81 -5.48 6.10
N LYS A 61 -4.06 -5.23 7.15
CA LYS A 61 -4.66 -4.58 8.30
C LYS A 61 -4.99 -3.11 8.02
N PHE A 62 -4.36 -2.52 7.01
CA PHE A 62 -4.66 -1.14 6.62
C PHE A 62 -5.72 -1.08 5.53
N TRP A 63 -5.83 -2.15 4.78
CA TRP A 63 -6.79 -2.24 3.69
C TRP A 63 -7.44 -3.61 3.75
N LYS A 64 -8.60 -3.68 4.30
CA LYS A 64 -9.33 -4.91 4.39
C LYS A 64 -10.69 -4.74 3.79
N ARG A 65 -11.03 -5.67 2.92
CA ARG A 65 -12.33 -5.66 2.27
C ARG A 65 -13.31 -6.51 3.01
#